data_90f4a0b56ebf573425911ac1af625b92
#
_entry.id   90f4a0b56ebf573425911ac1af625b92
#
_cell.length_a   1.000
_cell.length_b   1.000
_cell.length_c   1.000
_cell.angle_alpha   90.00
_cell.angle_beta   90.00
_cell.angle_gamma   90.00
#
_symmetry.space_group_name_H-M   'P 1'
#
loop_
_entity.id
_entity.type
_entity.pdbx_description
1 polymer ?
#
loop_
_entity_poly.entity_id
_entity_poly.type
_entity_poly.pdbx_seq_one_letter_code
_entity_poly.pdbx_strand_id
1 'polypeptide(L)'
;NTGALMAISRYLLKTMPGVDRPAICAILPNQKNGPTYVLDLGANVDCEAEHLHQFALMGSALFAHIEGNPRPKIGLLNVGTESIKGNEVVKKAGELLHTEHENGTLNFYGNAEGNDIFEGTCDVVVCDGFTGNVTLKAIEGLGRFFRNVLVSEFRSSLLNGLGALLAGKALKSIRQRLNPSRFNGACMLGLKGLVFKSHGSADVYAYECAI
;
A
#
# COMPACT_ATOMS: atom_id res chain seq x y z
N ASN A 1 7.96 -4.04 -16.56
CA ASN A 1 8.16 -5.22 -15.72
C ASN A 1 8.82 -4.81 -14.40
N THR A 2 8.14 -5.04 -13.29
CA THR A 2 8.58 -4.61 -11.95
C THR A 2 9.91 -5.28 -11.55
N GLY A 3 10.08 -6.57 -11.84
CA GLY A 3 11.31 -7.29 -11.51
C GLY A 3 12.53 -6.72 -12.24
N ALA A 4 12.37 -6.37 -13.52
CA ALA A 4 13.46 -5.75 -14.29
C ALA A 4 13.83 -4.37 -13.72
N LEU A 5 12.81 -3.53 -13.39
CA LEU A 5 13.03 -2.23 -12.75
C LEU A 5 13.79 -2.39 -11.43
N MET A 6 13.36 -3.31 -10.58
CA MET A 6 14.00 -3.58 -9.29
C MET A 6 15.46 -4.04 -9.47
N ALA A 7 15.71 -4.99 -10.38
CA ALA A 7 17.06 -5.50 -10.63
C ALA A 7 18.00 -4.40 -11.11
N ILE A 8 17.58 -3.60 -12.09
CA ILE A 8 18.36 -2.48 -12.63
C ILE A 8 18.60 -1.42 -11.57
N SER A 9 17.55 -1.02 -10.83
CA SER A 9 17.65 0.00 -9.79
C SER A 9 18.60 -0.43 -8.67
N ARG A 10 18.50 -1.68 -8.21
CA ARG A 10 19.41 -2.23 -7.20
C ARG A 10 20.86 -2.31 -7.72
N TYR A 11 21.04 -2.67 -8.96
CA TYR A 11 22.38 -2.73 -9.56
C TYR A 11 23.03 -1.35 -9.66
N LEU A 12 22.31 -0.35 -10.13
CA LEU A 12 22.84 1.00 -10.36
C LEU A 12 22.93 1.83 -9.07
N LEU A 13 21.87 1.86 -8.29
CA LEU A 13 21.78 2.76 -7.13
C LEU A 13 22.28 2.13 -5.83
N LYS A 14 22.32 0.79 -5.75
CA LYS A 14 22.63 0.03 -4.54
C LYS A 14 21.60 0.27 -3.43
N THR A 15 21.59 -0.60 -2.44
CA THR A 15 20.78 -0.41 -1.23
C THR A 15 21.45 0.56 -0.26
N MET A 16 20.65 1.19 0.58
CA MET A 16 21.12 2.00 1.71
C MET A 16 21.87 1.10 2.72
N PRO A 17 22.81 1.65 3.51
CA PRO A 17 23.43 0.89 4.58
C PRO A 17 22.38 0.32 5.55
N GLY A 18 22.51 -0.95 5.90
CA GLY A 18 21.57 -1.64 6.79
C GLY A 18 20.27 -2.11 6.12
N VAL A 19 20.11 -1.91 4.81
CA VAL A 19 18.96 -2.40 4.04
C VAL A 19 19.38 -3.54 3.11
N ASP A 20 18.82 -4.72 3.33
CA ASP A 20 19.14 -5.90 2.54
C ASP A 20 18.41 -5.91 1.18
N ARG A 21 17.15 -5.51 1.18
CA ARG A 21 16.31 -5.50 -0.01
C ARG A 21 15.45 -4.24 -0.09
N PRO A 22 15.31 -3.63 -1.27
CA PRO A 22 14.35 -2.54 -1.48
C PRO A 22 12.92 -3.09 -1.43
N ALA A 23 11.97 -2.28 -0.98
CA ALA A 23 10.54 -2.59 -0.96
C ALA A 23 9.74 -1.60 -1.80
N ILE A 24 8.66 -2.07 -2.42
CA ILE A 24 7.72 -1.21 -3.14
C ILE A 24 6.65 -0.76 -2.19
N CYS A 25 6.59 0.55 -1.97
CA CYS A 25 5.56 1.21 -1.16
C CYS A 25 4.55 1.90 -2.06
N ALA A 26 3.26 1.66 -1.85
CA ALA A 26 2.20 2.44 -2.45
C ALA A 26 1.25 2.99 -1.37
N ILE A 27 0.55 4.05 -1.75
CA ILE A 27 -0.39 4.77 -0.90
C ILE A 27 -1.79 4.33 -1.28
N LEU A 28 -2.60 3.90 -0.31
CA LEU A 28 -3.99 3.55 -0.49
C LEU A 28 -4.88 4.50 0.33
N PRO A 29 -6.05 4.91 -0.20
CA PRO A 29 -6.98 5.74 0.56
C PRO A 29 -7.67 4.92 1.64
N ASN A 30 -7.96 5.54 2.78
CA ASN A 30 -8.73 4.94 3.86
C ASN A 30 -10.00 5.72 4.20
N GLN A 31 -10.87 5.14 5.02
CA GLN A 31 -12.16 5.73 5.42
C GLN A 31 -12.00 6.99 6.29
N LYS A 32 -10.86 7.20 6.93
CA LYS A 32 -10.56 8.39 7.72
C LYS A 32 -10.15 9.60 6.86
N ASN A 33 -10.27 9.48 5.53
CA ASN A 33 -9.85 10.48 4.54
C ASN A 33 -8.33 10.77 4.56
N GLY A 34 -7.54 9.83 5.06
CA GLY A 34 -6.08 9.85 5.05
C GLY A 34 -5.49 8.75 4.17
N PRO A 35 -4.18 8.70 4.04
CA PRO A 35 -3.47 7.62 3.37
C PRO A 35 -3.18 6.46 4.32
N THR A 36 -3.14 5.25 3.78
CA THR A 36 -2.47 4.10 4.38
C THR A 36 -1.33 3.67 3.46
N TYR A 37 -0.12 3.63 3.98
CA TYR A 37 1.06 3.19 3.23
C TYR A 37 1.18 1.68 3.34
N VAL A 38 1.27 0.99 2.21
CA VAL A 38 1.36 -0.48 2.19
C VAL A 38 2.65 -0.89 1.49
N LEU A 39 3.43 -1.75 2.12
CA LEU A 39 4.68 -2.30 1.58
C LEU A 39 4.98 -3.70 2.18
N ASP A 40 5.47 -4.67 1.43
CA ASP A 40 5.95 -4.62 0.05
C ASP A 40 4.85 -5.01 -0.94
N LEU A 41 4.75 -4.35 -2.07
CA LEU A 41 3.74 -4.61 -3.10
C LEU A 41 4.32 -5.30 -4.36
N GLY A 42 5.23 -6.24 -4.15
CA GLY A 42 5.70 -7.13 -5.21
C GLY A 42 7.15 -6.97 -5.62
N ALA A 43 8.02 -6.40 -4.79
CA ALA A 43 9.46 -6.42 -5.01
C ALA A 43 10.08 -7.75 -4.54
N ASN A 44 9.64 -8.28 -3.39
CA ASN A 44 10.21 -9.44 -2.75
C ASN A 44 9.13 -10.48 -2.46
N VAL A 45 9.05 -11.52 -3.31
CA VAL A 45 8.04 -12.58 -3.18
C VAL A 45 8.28 -13.39 -1.90
N ASP A 46 9.53 -13.78 -1.67
CA ASP A 46 9.95 -14.50 -0.48
C ASP A 46 10.72 -13.57 0.47
N CYS A 47 10.21 -13.39 1.67
CA CYS A 47 10.81 -12.57 2.70
C CYS A 47 11.21 -13.40 3.91
N GLU A 48 12.24 -12.96 4.60
CA GLU A 48 12.58 -13.35 5.96
C GLU A 48 12.01 -12.33 6.95
N ALA A 49 11.97 -12.66 8.23
CA ALA A 49 11.44 -11.78 9.27
C ALA A 49 12.18 -10.43 9.33
N GLU A 50 13.50 -10.47 9.14
CA GLU A 50 14.39 -9.32 9.11
C GLU A 50 14.06 -8.36 7.95
N HIS A 51 13.59 -8.88 6.80
CA HIS A 51 13.13 -8.04 5.69
C HIS A 51 11.86 -7.27 6.06
N LEU A 52 10.87 -7.95 6.67
CA LEU A 52 9.63 -7.30 7.12
C LEU A 52 9.89 -6.24 8.19
N HIS A 53 10.83 -6.50 9.10
CA HIS A 53 11.31 -5.55 10.09
C HIS A 53 11.92 -4.30 9.42
N GLN A 54 12.81 -4.48 8.45
CA GLN A 54 13.41 -3.36 7.70
C GLN A 54 12.35 -2.58 6.91
N PHE A 55 11.36 -3.26 6.33
CA PHE A 55 10.25 -2.59 5.63
C PHE A 55 9.44 -1.71 6.58
N ALA A 56 9.19 -2.18 7.79
CA ALA A 56 8.50 -1.39 8.82
C ALA A 56 9.26 -0.10 9.18
N LEU A 57 10.57 -0.20 9.37
CA LEU A 57 11.43 0.96 9.62
C LEU A 57 11.41 1.96 8.46
N MET A 58 11.56 1.46 7.22
CA MET A 58 11.52 2.32 6.03
C MET A 58 10.15 2.97 5.82
N GLY A 59 9.08 2.21 5.99
CA GLY A 59 7.71 2.72 5.88
C GLY A 59 7.38 3.76 6.94
N SER A 60 7.81 3.53 8.18
CA SER A 60 7.68 4.48 9.28
C SER A 60 8.39 5.80 9.00
N ALA A 61 9.64 5.74 8.54
CA ALA A 61 10.43 6.92 8.21
C ALA A 61 9.81 7.72 7.05
N LEU A 62 9.35 7.03 6.01
CA LEU A 62 8.69 7.68 4.87
C LEU A 62 7.41 8.38 5.29
N PHE A 63 6.52 7.68 6.02
CA PHE A 63 5.25 8.25 6.48
C PHE A 63 5.49 9.47 7.39
N ALA A 64 6.41 9.33 8.34
CA ALA A 64 6.74 10.41 9.26
C ALA A 64 7.21 11.67 8.52
N HIS A 65 8.02 11.49 7.48
CA HIS A 65 8.55 12.62 6.71
C HIS A 65 7.49 13.29 5.84
N ILE A 66 6.64 12.51 5.16
CA ILE A 66 5.65 13.05 4.21
C ILE A 66 4.42 13.59 4.93
N GLU A 67 3.87 12.84 5.89
CA GLU A 67 2.62 13.19 6.57
C GLU A 67 2.84 14.04 7.84
N GLY A 68 4.09 14.24 8.25
CA GLY A 68 4.43 15.03 9.44
C GLY A 68 4.07 14.35 10.77
N ASN A 69 3.76 13.06 10.78
CA ASN A 69 3.49 12.29 11.98
C ASN A 69 4.78 11.53 12.42
N PRO A 70 5.47 11.97 13.47
CA PRO A 70 6.76 11.39 13.85
C PRO A 70 6.67 9.96 14.40
N ARG A 71 5.48 9.48 14.76
CA ARG A 71 5.26 8.13 15.30
C ARG A 71 4.06 7.45 14.64
N PRO A 72 4.14 7.13 13.33
CA PRO A 72 3.07 6.46 12.63
C PRO A 72 2.82 5.06 13.22
N LYS A 73 1.56 4.65 13.21
CA LYS A 73 1.13 3.35 13.68
C LYS A 73 1.42 2.29 12.63
N ILE A 74 2.25 1.30 12.96
CA ILE A 74 2.71 0.25 12.06
C ILE A 74 1.94 -1.05 12.33
N GLY A 75 1.30 -1.61 11.32
CA GLY A 75 0.66 -2.92 11.35
C GLY A 75 1.43 -3.94 10.52
N LEU A 76 1.46 -5.19 10.98
CA LEU A 76 1.98 -6.32 10.22
C LEU A 76 0.80 -7.10 9.64
N LEU A 77 0.69 -7.16 8.29
CA LEU A 77 -0.42 -7.80 7.62
C LEU A 77 -0.46 -9.30 7.95
N ASN A 78 -1.61 -9.75 8.42
CA ASN A 78 -1.78 -11.13 8.87
C ASN A 78 -3.21 -11.62 8.60
N VAL A 79 -3.47 -12.88 8.87
CA VAL A 79 -4.76 -13.58 8.73
C VAL A 79 -5.68 -13.41 9.94
N GLY A 80 -5.26 -12.66 10.95
CA GLY A 80 -5.98 -12.39 12.18
C GLY A 80 -5.12 -11.53 13.12
N THR A 81 -5.75 -10.90 14.09
CA THR A 81 -5.11 -9.93 14.99
C THR A 81 -4.31 -10.56 16.13
N GLU A 82 -4.59 -11.83 16.44
CA GLU A 82 -3.92 -12.53 17.55
C GLU A 82 -2.44 -12.82 17.24
N SER A 83 -1.58 -12.70 18.23
CA SER A 83 -0.12 -12.89 18.10
C SER A 83 0.30 -14.28 17.62
N ILE A 84 -0.52 -15.29 17.85
CA ILE A 84 -0.26 -16.69 17.44
C ILE A 84 -0.57 -16.94 15.95
N LYS A 85 -1.26 -16.02 15.27
CA LYS A 85 -1.64 -16.17 13.86
C LYS A 85 -0.46 -15.91 12.92
N GLY A 86 -0.62 -16.41 11.70
CA GLY A 86 0.35 -16.26 10.63
C GLY A 86 1.37 -17.38 10.54
N ASN A 87 2.19 -17.32 9.53
CA ASN A 87 3.31 -18.22 9.34
C ASN A 87 4.51 -17.85 10.24
N GLU A 88 5.52 -18.70 10.28
CA GLU A 88 6.68 -18.51 11.16
C GLU A 88 7.46 -17.20 10.86
N VAL A 89 7.51 -16.79 9.60
CA VAL A 89 8.17 -15.53 9.21
C VAL A 89 7.43 -14.32 9.79
N VAL A 90 6.09 -14.32 9.68
CA VAL A 90 5.26 -13.23 10.20
C VAL A 90 5.31 -13.17 11.73
N LYS A 91 5.27 -14.33 12.41
CA LYS A 91 5.39 -14.39 13.87
C LYS A 91 6.73 -13.81 14.34
N LYS A 92 7.83 -14.28 13.74
CA LYS A 92 9.17 -13.79 14.08
C LYS A 92 9.34 -12.30 13.77
N ALA A 93 8.78 -11.81 12.65
CA ALA A 93 8.76 -10.39 12.34
C ALA A 93 7.98 -9.60 13.40
N GLY A 94 6.84 -10.13 13.87
CA GLY A 94 6.05 -9.54 14.95
C GLY A 94 6.86 -9.39 16.25
N GLU A 95 7.66 -10.39 16.61
CA GLU A 95 8.56 -10.34 17.78
C GLU A 95 9.63 -9.23 17.64
N LEU A 96 10.24 -9.13 16.45
CA LEU A 96 11.23 -8.08 16.17
C LEU A 96 10.60 -6.68 16.27
N LEU A 97 9.41 -6.50 15.68
CA LEU A 97 8.69 -5.23 15.71
C LEU A 97 8.19 -4.86 17.12
N HIS A 98 7.85 -5.86 17.92
CA HIS A 98 7.48 -5.63 19.31
C HIS A 98 8.66 -5.14 20.15
N THR A 99 9.83 -5.72 19.93
CA THR A 99 11.09 -5.24 20.53
C THR A 99 11.39 -3.79 20.17
N GLU A 100 11.20 -3.40 18.89
CA GLU A 100 11.36 -2.01 18.46
C GLU A 100 10.33 -1.06 19.10
N HIS A 101 9.11 -1.56 19.32
CA HIS A 101 8.08 -0.81 20.04
C HIS A 101 8.47 -0.56 21.51
N GLU A 102 8.94 -1.58 22.20
CA GLU A 102 9.42 -1.47 23.59
C GLU A 102 10.62 -0.53 23.73
N ASN A 103 11.53 -0.55 22.76
CA ASN A 103 12.67 0.35 22.68
C ASN A 103 12.29 1.79 22.29
N GLY A 104 11.04 2.04 21.92
CA GLY A 104 10.55 3.35 21.50
C GLY A 104 10.91 3.76 20.08
N THR A 105 11.53 2.88 19.28
CA THR A 105 11.95 3.13 17.89
C THR A 105 10.76 3.18 16.94
N LEU A 106 9.78 2.26 17.12
CA LEU A 106 8.57 2.18 16.33
C LEU A 106 7.31 2.27 17.20
N ASN A 107 6.20 2.65 16.59
CA ASN A 107 4.86 2.54 17.16
C ASN A 107 4.16 1.33 16.55
N PHE A 108 4.56 0.13 16.96
CA PHE A 108 3.99 -1.10 16.46
C PHE A 108 2.60 -1.35 17.08
N TYR A 109 1.60 -1.51 16.21
CA TYR A 109 0.22 -1.78 16.60
C TYR A 109 -0.01 -3.27 16.88
N GLY A 110 0.68 -4.13 16.16
CA GLY A 110 0.45 -5.56 16.14
C GLY A 110 0.06 -6.08 14.75
N ASN A 111 -0.61 -7.22 14.72
CA ASN A 111 -1.15 -7.76 13.49
C ASN A 111 -2.32 -6.91 12.98
N ALA A 112 -2.37 -6.71 11.68
CA ALA A 112 -3.44 -6.02 10.96
C ALA A 112 -4.03 -6.96 9.91
N GLU A 113 -5.33 -6.92 9.71
CA GLU A 113 -6.01 -7.66 8.66
C GLU A 113 -6.18 -6.80 7.39
N GLY A 114 -6.56 -7.42 6.27
CA GLY A 114 -6.70 -6.70 5.00
C GLY A 114 -7.73 -5.56 4.99
N ASN A 115 -8.77 -5.63 5.83
CA ASN A 115 -9.75 -4.56 6.01
C ASN A 115 -9.17 -3.34 6.74
N ASP A 116 -8.22 -3.53 7.66
CA ASP A 116 -7.58 -2.46 8.42
C ASP A 116 -6.89 -1.43 7.52
N ILE A 117 -6.42 -1.87 6.33
CA ILE A 117 -5.85 -0.98 5.31
C ILE A 117 -6.83 0.13 4.95
N PHE A 118 -8.11 -0.22 4.74
CA PHE A 118 -9.15 0.74 4.34
C PHE A 118 -9.86 1.40 5.52
N GLU A 119 -9.86 0.77 6.69
CA GLU A 119 -10.38 1.37 7.91
C GLU A 119 -9.43 2.44 8.47
N GLY A 120 -8.16 2.41 8.05
CA GLY A 120 -7.13 3.32 8.55
C GLY A 120 -6.79 3.03 10.01
N THR A 121 -6.80 1.75 10.40
CA THR A 121 -6.40 1.30 11.74
C THR A 121 -4.92 1.55 11.97
N CYS A 122 -4.13 1.35 10.92
CA CYS A 122 -2.69 1.63 10.87
C CYS A 122 -2.37 2.68 9.81
N ASP A 123 -1.30 3.43 10.02
CA ASP A 123 -0.76 4.40 9.07
C ASP A 123 0.10 3.71 8.01
N VAL A 124 0.83 2.68 8.44
CA VAL A 124 1.68 1.84 7.59
C VAL A 124 1.34 0.38 7.83
N VAL A 125 1.14 -0.39 6.75
CA VAL A 125 0.91 -1.84 6.80
C VAL A 125 2.01 -2.54 6.03
N VAL A 126 2.67 -3.50 6.67
CA VAL A 126 3.83 -4.22 6.13
C VAL A 126 3.46 -5.66 5.81
N CYS A 127 3.91 -6.14 4.68
CA CYS A 127 3.77 -7.54 4.25
C CYS A 127 4.93 -7.96 3.33
N ASP A 128 4.99 -9.25 2.99
CA ASP A 128 5.82 -9.71 1.88
C ASP A 128 5.24 -9.30 0.53
N GLY A 129 6.08 -9.32 -0.51
CA GLY A 129 5.68 -8.85 -1.84
C GLY A 129 4.69 -9.78 -2.54
N PHE A 130 4.60 -11.06 -2.17
CA PHE A 130 3.57 -11.95 -2.70
C PHE A 130 2.20 -11.56 -2.16
N THR A 131 2.07 -11.50 -0.85
CA THR A 131 0.84 -11.09 -0.16
C THR A 131 0.40 -9.69 -0.60
N GLY A 132 1.32 -8.75 -0.61
CA GLY A 132 1.04 -7.37 -1.02
C GLY A 132 0.60 -7.25 -2.48
N ASN A 133 1.25 -7.95 -3.41
CA ASN A 133 0.87 -7.92 -4.83
C ASN A 133 -0.49 -8.58 -5.08
N VAL A 134 -0.77 -9.71 -4.41
CA VAL A 134 -2.09 -10.37 -4.49
C VAL A 134 -3.17 -9.46 -3.96
N THR A 135 -2.96 -8.85 -2.80
CA THR A 135 -3.88 -7.87 -2.19
C THR A 135 -4.14 -6.70 -3.14
N LEU A 136 -3.09 -6.08 -3.69
CA LEU A 136 -3.22 -4.97 -4.65
C LEU A 136 -4.03 -5.38 -5.88
N LYS A 137 -3.74 -6.54 -6.47
CA LYS A 137 -4.45 -7.03 -7.67
C LYS A 137 -5.91 -7.38 -7.39
N ALA A 138 -6.21 -7.90 -6.20
CA ALA A 138 -7.59 -8.14 -5.78
C ALA A 138 -8.37 -6.83 -5.64
N ILE A 139 -7.78 -5.82 -5.00
CA ILE A 139 -8.37 -4.49 -4.85
C ILE A 139 -8.60 -3.83 -6.21
N GLU A 140 -7.60 -3.83 -7.10
CA GLU A 140 -7.74 -3.31 -8.47
C GLU A 140 -8.85 -4.03 -9.25
N GLY A 141 -8.94 -5.35 -9.10
CA GLY A 141 -9.96 -6.18 -9.72
C GLY A 141 -11.36 -5.85 -9.21
N LEU A 142 -11.53 -5.76 -7.91
CA LEU A 142 -12.79 -5.40 -7.26
C LEU A 142 -13.23 -3.99 -7.67
N GLY A 143 -12.32 -3.02 -7.69
CA GLY A 143 -12.62 -1.66 -8.12
C GLY A 143 -13.12 -1.59 -9.57
N ARG A 144 -12.48 -2.33 -10.50
CA ARG A 144 -12.94 -2.44 -11.89
C ARG A 144 -14.31 -3.12 -11.99
N PHE A 145 -14.51 -4.22 -11.28
CA PHE A 145 -15.80 -4.93 -11.24
C PHE A 145 -16.91 -4.00 -10.75
N PHE A 146 -16.74 -3.35 -9.61
CA PHE A 146 -17.72 -2.43 -9.04
C PHE A 146 -18.07 -1.28 -9.99
N ARG A 147 -17.05 -0.66 -10.59
CA ARG A 147 -17.25 0.39 -11.61
C ARG A 147 -18.09 -0.11 -12.79
N ASN A 148 -17.79 -1.29 -13.32
CA ASN A 148 -18.50 -1.85 -14.47
C ASN A 148 -19.97 -2.16 -14.13
N VAL A 149 -20.23 -2.73 -12.94
CA VAL A 149 -21.59 -2.97 -12.46
C VAL A 149 -22.35 -1.66 -12.33
N LEU A 150 -21.80 -0.64 -11.69
CA LEU A 150 -22.45 0.67 -11.58
C LEU A 150 -22.78 1.28 -12.95
N VAL A 151 -21.84 1.25 -13.89
CA VAL A 151 -22.05 1.81 -15.23
C VAL A 151 -23.13 1.03 -15.98
N SER A 152 -23.17 -0.30 -15.87
CA SER A 152 -24.20 -1.14 -16.51
C SER A 152 -25.58 -0.84 -15.93
N GLU A 153 -25.70 -0.72 -14.61
CA GLU A 153 -26.98 -0.41 -13.96
C GLU A 153 -27.53 0.97 -14.35
N PHE A 154 -26.69 1.99 -14.37
CA PHE A 154 -27.11 3.32 -14.81
C PHE A 154 -27.47 3.41 -16.31
N ARG A 155 -26.98 2.48 -17.12
CA ARG A 155 -27.32 2.38 -18.54
C ARG A 155 -28.51 1.44 -18.87
N SER A 156 -29.01 0.72 -17.87
CA SER A 156 -30.00 -0.32 -18.05
C SER A 156 -31.39 0.23 -18.41
N SER A 157 -31.72 1.47 -18.03
CA SER A 157 -32.99 2.13 -18.35
C SER A 157 -32.85 3.65 -18.41
N LEU A 158 -33.84 4.32 -19.07
CA LEU A 158 -33.90 5.79 -19.10
C LEU A 158 -34.08 6.39 -17.71
N LEU A 159 -34.84 5.75 -16.83
CA LEU A 159 -35.02 6.17 -15.43
C LEU A 159 -33.72 6.11 -14.64
N ASN A 160 -32.98 5.04 -14.80
CA ASN A 160 -31.66 4.90 -14.13
C ASN A 160 -30.67 5.93 -14.66
N GLY A 161 -30.68 6.23 -15.95
CA GLY A 161 -29.90 7.29 -16.57
C GLY A 161 -30.23 8.67 -16.01
N LEU A 162 -31.52 8.97 -15.83
CA LEU A 162 -31.98 10.20 -15.20
C LEU A 162 -31.56 10.27 -13.73
N GLY A 163 -31.63 9.15 -13.01
CA GLY A 163 -31.12 9.01 -11.64
C GLY A 163 -29.62 9.30 -11.55
N ALA A 164 -28.83 8.82 -12.51
CA ALA A 164 -27.39 9.11 -12.60
C ALA A 164 -27.10 10.61 -12.80
N LEU A 165 -27.91 11.30 -13.60
CA LEU A 165 -27.80 12.75 -13.83
C LEU A 165 -28.08 13.53 -12.53
N LEU A 166 -29.14 13.16 -11.80
CA LEU A 166 -29.47 13.78 -10.49
C LEU A 166 -28.39 13.49 -9.44
N ALA A 167 -27.83 12.28 -9.44
CA ALA A 167 -26.74 11.87 -8.54
C ALA A 167 -25.36 12.37 -9.00
N GLY A 168 -25.25 13.14 -10.07
CA GLY A 168 -24.00 13.52 -10.73
C GLY A 168 -22.94 14.12 -9.81
N LYS A 169 -23.35 14.98 -8.85
CA LYS A 169 -22.44 15.52 -7.82
C LYS A 169 -21.84 14.44 -6.92
N ALA A 170 -22.68 13.52 -6.43
CA ALA A 170 -22.24 12.42 -5.55
C ALA A 170 -21.33 11.46 -6.32
N LEU A 171 -21.70 11.07 -7.54
CA LEU A 171 -20.90 10.20 -8.40
C LEU A 171 -19.54 10.83 -8.75
N LYS A 172 -19.50 12.14 -9.01
CA LYS A 172 -18.22 12.86 -9.22
C LYS A 172 -17.35 12.84 -7.97
N SER A 173 -17.92 13.05 -6.79
CA SER A 173 -17.20 13.00 -5.51
C SER A 173 -16.63 11.60 -5.24
N ILE A 174 -17.44 10.55 -5.43
CA ILE A 174 -17.00 9.16 -5.29
C ILE A 174 -15.86 8.86 -6.28
N ARG A 175 -16.02 9.24 -7.55
CA ARG A 175 -14.99 9.06 -8.57
C ARG A 175 -13.68 9.77 -8.19
N GLN A 176 -13.74 10.97 -7.63
CA GLN A 176 -12.55 11.71 -7.21
C GLN A 176 -11.85 11.06 -6.01
N ARG A 177 -12.62 10.55 -5.03
CA ARG A 177 -12.08 9.86 -3.85
C ARG A 177 -11.45 8.50 -4.20
N LEU A 178 -12.08 7.76 -5.11
CA LEU A 178 -11.65 6.42 -5.51
C LEU A 178 -10.80 6.42 -6.81
N ASN A 179 -10.36 7.59 -7.27
CA ASN A 179 -9.58 7.69 -8.51
C ASN A 179 -8.21 7.02 -8.35
N PRO A 180 -7.96 5.89 -9.01
CA PRO A 180 -6.67 5.19 -8.89
C PRO A 180 -5.49 6.03 -9.35
N SER A 181 -5.72 6.98 -10.27
CA SER A 181 -4.67 7.87 -10.78
C SER A 181 -4.06 8.78 -9.71
N ARG A 182 -4.81 9.12 -8.67
CA ARG A 182 -4.30 9.93 -7.54
C ARG A 182 -3.34 9.16 -6.63
N PHE A 183 -3.46 7.84 -6.63
CA PHE A 183 -2.64 6.92 -5.85
C PHE A 183 -1.73 6.11 -6.78
N ASN A 184 -1.60 6.59 -8.03
CA ASN A 184 -0.70 5.99 -9.00
C ASN A 184 0.72 6.40 -8.66
N GLY A 185 1.57 5.43 -8.61
CA GLY A 185 2.97 5.62 -8.24
C GLY A 185 3.29 4.85 -6.98
N ALA A 186 4.32 4.06 -7.09
CA ALA A 186 4.88 3.33 -5.97
C ALA A 186 6.35 3.71 -5.85
N CYS A 187 6.75 4.13 -4.66
CA CYS A 187 8.15 4.43 -4.37
C CYS A 187 8.89 3.15 -4.02
N MET A 188 10.06 2.95 -4.60
CA MET A 188 10.96 1.86 -4.23
C MET A 188 11.90 2.35 -3.11
N LEU A 189 11.59 1.96 -1.89
CA LEU A 189 12.32 2.33 -0.68
C LEU A 189 13.58 1.49 -0.51
N GLY A 190 14.55 2.03 0.20
CA GLY A 190 15.78 1.32 0.58
C GLY A 190 16.91 1.40 -0.44
N LEU A 191 16.76 2.21 -1.50
CA LEU A 191 17.82 2.51 -2.46
C LEU A 191 18.50 3.83 -2.15
N LYS A 192 19.76 4.00 -2.58
CA LYS A 192 20.51 5.26 -2.44
C LYS A 192 20.04 6.38 -3.38
N GLY A 193 18.97 6.16 -4.15
CA GLY A 193 18.36 7.13 -5.03
C GLY A 193 16.86 6.89 -5.17
N LEU A 194 16.13 7.90 -5.63
CA LEU A 194 14.68 7.83 -5.78
C LEU A 194 14.30 7.03 -7.03
N VAL A 195 13.42 6.07 -6.86
CA VAL A 195 12.83 5.30 -7.95
C VAL A 195 11.33 5.23 -7.75
N PHE A 196 10.59 5.76 -8.71
CA PHE A 196 9.13 5.71 -8.72
C PHE A 196 8.66 4.82 -9.86
N LYS A 197 7.74 3.94 -9.54
CA LYS A 197 7.09 3.07 -10.51
C LYS A 197 5.66 3.55 -10.74
N SER A 198 5.38 4.00 -11.95
CA SER A 198 4.02 4.26 -12.41
C SER A 198 3.37 2.98 -12.96
N HIS A 199 2.04 2.94 -13.00
CA HIS A 199 1.29 1.84 -13.63
C HIS A 199 1.47 1.89 -15.15
N GLY A 200 1.54 0.72 -15.81
CA GLY A 200 1.77 0.65 -17.26
C GLY A 200 0.65 1.25 -18.12
N SER A 201 -0.55 1.47 -17.56
CA SER A 201 -1.69 2.13 -18.21
C SER A 201 -1.90 3.58 -17.74
N ALA A 202 -0.90 4.19 -17.08
CA ALA A 202 -0.99 5.55 -16.59
C ALA A 202 -1.14 6.54 -17.75
N ASP A 203 -2.11 7.44 -17.63
CA ASP A 203 -2.18 8.65 -18.44
C ASP A 203 -1.25 9.75 -17.88
N VAL A 204 -1.22 10.89 -18.54
CA VAL A 204 -0.35 12.03 -18.14
C VAL A 204 -0.63 12.44 -16.69
N TYR A 205 -1.89 12.56 -16.31
CA TYR A 205 -2.29 12.94 -14.95
C TYR A 205 -1.86 11.90 -13.90
N ALA A 206 -2.07 10.62 -14.20
CA ALA A 206 -1.62 9.56 -13.32
C ALA A 206 -0.08 9.53 -13.17
N TYR A 207 0.65 9.81 -14.25
CA TYR A 207 2.10 9.89 -14.19
C TYR A 207 2.59 11.10 -13.37
N GLU A 208 1.94 12.25 -13.54
CA GLU A 208 2.21 13.45 -12.73
C GLU A 208 1.97 13.21 -11.22
N CYS A 209 0.90 12.47 -10.88
CA CYS A 209 0.64 12.08 -9.50
C CYS A 209 1.64 11.07 -8.93
N ALA A 210 2.40 10.39 -9.78
CA ALA A 210 3.36 9.36 -9.36
C ALA A 210 4.74 9.94 -9.00
N ILE A 211 5.04 11.17 -9.41
CA ILE A 211 6.30 11.89 -9.17
C ILE A 211 6.11 12.91 -8.06
#